data_f1050706a24df275bb54b2de8ebb2051
#
_entry.id   f1050706a24df275bb54b2de8ebb2051
#
_cell.length_a   1.000
_cell.length_b   1.000
_cell.length_c   1.000
_cell.angle_alpha   90.00
_cell.angle_beta   90.00
_cell.angle_gamma   90.00
#
_symmetry.space_group_name_H-M   'P 1'
#
loop_
_entity.id
_entity.type
_entity.pdbx_description
1 polymer ?
#
loop_
_entity_poly.entity_id
_entity_poly.type
_entity_poly.pdbx_seq_one_letter_code
_entity_poly.pdbx_strand_id
1 'polypeptide(L)'
;MKNITKRLTLFVFAAITLVACTKEEDVAIAPFKALIFSQNFETHPYGSGATEIPISFTGWGNYNTSSTRTWSCKMFSNNRYAEFSSYYSAAGTTDNTWLISAPLDFTTTSNESLLFSTKSRYSNGAQLKVYISTNYDGTQAGLATATWTQLNAAMPTVDDVSTSSGVLNLSAFEGTNVRIAFKYEGSKLTNKTTTFQIDDIKLYEN
;
A
#
# COMPACT_ATOMS: atom_id res chain seq x y z
N MET A 1 8.06 76.47 -66.17
CA MET A 1 6.72 75.91 -66.19
C MET A 1 6.73 74.57 -65.44
N LYS A 2 5.89 74.42 -64.51
CA LYS A 2 5.54 73.25 -63.66
C LYS A 2 6.69 72.73 -62.72
N ASN A 3 6.63 73.26 -61.51
CA ASN A 3 7.33 72.69 -60.32
C ASN A 3 6.71 71.41 -59.87
N ILE A 4 7.52 70.40 -59.71
CA ILE A 4 7.12 69.17 -59.07
C ILE A 4 7.84 69.10 -57.70
N THR A 5 7.15 69.47 -56.66
CA THR A 5 7.58 69.35 -55.28
C THR A 5 7.51 67.87 -54.89
N LYS A 6 8.65 67.21 -54.68
CA LYS A 6 8.74 65.86 -54.07
C LYS A 6 8.56 66.00 -52.58
N ARG A 7 7.40 65.46 -52.07
CA ARG A 7 7.20 65.26 -50.63
C ARG A 7 7.95 64.02 -50.24
N LEU A 8 8.96 64.17 -49.41
CA LEU A 8 9.67 63.06 -48.76
C LEU A 8 8.88 62.66 -47.49
N THR A 9 8.23 61.55 -47.58
CA THR A 9 7.50 60.96 -46.39
C THR A 9 8.50 60.14 -45.59
N LEU A 10 8.85 60.61 -44.40
CA LEU A 10 9.70 59.94 -43.44
C LEU A 10 8.89 58.90 -42.71
N PHE A 11 9.11 57.62 -42.98
CA PHE A 11 8.53 56.52 -42.20
C PHE A 11 9.43 56.32 -40.98
N VAL A 12 8.90 56.71 -39.81
CA VAL A 12 9.47 56.35 -38.51
C VAL A 12 9.00 54.96 -38.16
N PHE A 13 9.86 53.98 -38.25
CA PHE A 13 9.61 52.60 -37.75
C PHE A 13 9.84 52.62 -36.23
N ALA A 14 8.77 52.64 -35.46
CA ALA A 14 8.82 52.41 -34.01
C ALA A 14 8.98 50.89 -33.78
N ALA A 15 10.19 50.46 -33.45
CA ALA A 15 10.46 49.09 -32.98
C ALA A 15 9.90 48.96 -31.56
N ILE A 16 8.73 48.33 -31.44
CA ILE A 16 8.16 47.90 -30.15
C ILE A 16 8.90 46.63 -29.77
N THR A 17 9.90 46.72 -28.90
CA THR A 17 10.48 45.55 -28.22
C THR A 17 9.49 45.04 -27.19
N LEU A 18 8.77 43.97 -27.54
CA LEU A 18 8.01 43.20 -26.59
C LEU A 18 9.02 42.44 -25.69
N VAL A 19 9.35 43.00 -24.55
CA VAL A 19 9.97 42.25 -23.46
C VAL A 19 8.87 41.37 -22.89
N ALA A 20 8.71 40.17 -23.47
CA ALA A 20 7.96 39.12 -22.84
C ALA A 20 8.80 38.61 -21.64
N CYS A 21 8.57 39.20 -20.48
CA CYS A 21 9.01 38.63 -19.23
C CYS A 21 8.10 37.38 -18.99
N THR A 22 8.52 36.24 -19.52
CA THR A 22 7.96 34.97 -19.06
C THR A 22 8.47 34.81 -17.62
N LYS A 23 7.61 35.14 -16.65
CA LYS A 23 7.76 34.54 -15.33
C LYS A 23 7.68 33.05 -15.58
N GLU A 24 8.83 32.37 -15.51
CA GLU A 24 8.80 30.94 -15.21
C GLU A 24 8.07 30.88 -13.85
N GLU A 25 6.81 30.48 -13.89
CA GLU A 25 6.18 30.00 -12.68
C GLU A 25 7.01 28.81 -12.24
N ASP A 26 7.69 28.93 -11.12
CA ASP A 26 8.27 27.80 -10.41
C ASP A 26 7.13 26.82 -10.18
N VAL A 27 6.92 25.90 -11.14
CA VAL A 27 6.07 24.75 -10.93
C VAL A 27 6.77 23.97 -9.85
N ALA A 28 6.31 24.13 -8.61
CA ALA A 28 6.78 23.31 -7.51
C ALA A 28 6.52 21.86 -7.89
N ILE A 29 7.54 21.20 -8.42
CA ILE A 29 7.51 19.75 -8.66
C ILE A 29 7.31 19.16 -7.29
N ALA A 30 6.15 18.52 -7.07
CA ALA A 30 5.91 17.81 -5.83
C ALA A 30 7.09 16.86 -5.57
N PRO A 31 7.67 16.87 -4.37
CA PRO A 31 8.84 16.05 -4.08
C PRO A 31 8.54 14.59 -4.48
N PHE A 32 9.42 14.02 -5.28
CA PHE A 32 9.31 12.63 -5.71
C PHE A 32 9.46 11.75 -4.47
N LYS A 33 8.46 10.94 -4.17
CA LYS A 33 8.52 9.99 -3.07
C LYS A 33 9.33 8.77 -3.50
N ALA A 34 10.48 8.54 -2.89
CA ALA A 34 11.29 7.36 -3.18
C ALA A 34 10.56 6.10 -2.70
N LEU A 35 10.42 5.11 -3.58
CA LEU A 35 9.85 3.81 -3.22
C LEU A 35 10.93 2.98 -2.51
N ILE A 36 10.73 2.69 -1.22
CA ILE A 36 11.66 1.89 -0.39
C ILE A 36 11.36 0.40 -0.56
N PHE A 37 10.08 0.04 -0.59
CA PHE A 37 9.63 -1.35 -0.64
C PHE A 37 8.29 -1.46 -1.38
N SER A 38 8.09 -2.56 -2.12
CA SER A 38 6.79 -2.90 -2.68
C SER A 38 6.54 -4.41 -2.70
N GLN A 39 5.28 -4.80 -2.52
CA GLN A 39 4.81 -6.16 -2.71
C GLN A 39 3.41 -6.15 -3.33
N ASN A 40 3.30 -6.75 -4.51
CA ASN A 40 2.06 -6.88 -5.28
C ASN A 40 1.68 -8.36 -5.56
N PHE A 41 2.38 -9.31 -4.95
CA PHE A 41 2.17 -10.75 -5.03
C PHE A 41 2.28 -11.38 -6.44
N GLU A 42 2.54 -10.62 -7.49
CA GLU A 42 2.52 -11.07 -8.89
C GLU A 42 3.56 -12.16 -9.22
N THR A 43 4.63 -12.28 -8.44
CA THR A 43 5.67 -13.29 -8.62
C THR A 43 5.41 -14.57 -7.81
N HIS A 44 4.44 -14.58 -6.88
CA HIS A 44 4.15 -15.73 -6.04
C HIS A 44 3.29 -16.77 -6.79
N PRO A 45 3.49 -18.09 -6.61
CA PRO A 45 2.52 -19.09 -7.04
C PRO A 45 1.15 -18.83 -6.42
N TYR A 46 0.08 -19.09 -7.16
CA TYR A 46 -1.28 -18.82 -6.70
C TYR A 46 -2.18 -20.05 -6.77
N GLY A 47 -3.21 -20.04 -5.92
CA GLY A 47 -4.31 -20.99 -5.99
C GLY A 47 -5.57 -20.35 -6.61
N SER A 48 -6.45 -21.20 -7.14
CA SER A 48 -7.77 -20.78 -7.65
C SER A 48 -8.89 -21.58 -6.99
N GLY A 49 -10.06 -20.97 -6.87
CA GLY A 49 -11.20 -21.57 -6.18
C GLY A 49 -10.84 -21.98 -4.75
N ALA A 50 -11.05 -23.25 -4.39
CA ALA A 50 -10.74 -23.79 -3.08
C ALA A 50 -9.23 -24.10 -2.87
N THR A 51 -8.41 -24.11 -3.92
CA THR A 51 -6.98 -24.34 -3.80
C THR A 51 -6.29 -23.17 -3.13
N GLU A 52 -5.53 -23.45 -2.07
CA GLU A 52 -4.76 -22.45 -1.33
C GLU A 52 -3.26 -22.71 -1.51
N ILE A 53 -2.54 -21.66 -1.90
CA ILE A 53 -1.08 -21.64 -1.91
C ILE A 53 -0.64 -20.65 -0.85
N PRO A 54 -0.16 -21.11 0.32
CA PRO A 54 0.29 -20.25 1.39
C PRO A 54 1.38 -19.28 0.92
N ILE A 55 1.28 -18.04 1.35
CA ILE A 55 2.30 -17.03 1.06
C ILE A 55 3.60 -17.39 1.79
N SER A 56 4.70 -17.45 1.03
CA SER A 56 6.04 -17.80 1.53
C SER A 56 7.11 -17.01 0.78
N PHE A 57 7.27 -15.73 1.15
CA PHE A 57 8.43 -14.94 0.70
C PHE A 57 9.56 -15.01 1.71
N THR A 58 10.79 -14.89 1.23
CA THR A 58 11.97 -14.86 2.11
C THR A 58 11.84 -13.76 3.16
N GLY A 59 12.00 -14.10 4.42
CA GLY A 59 11.92 -13.18 5.56
C GLY A 59 10.50 -12.79 5.98
N TRP A 60 9.46 -13.21 5.25
CA TRP A 60 8.07 -12.99 5.66
C TRP A 60 7.61 -14.02 6.67
N GLY A 61 6.72 -13.59 7.58
CA GLY A 61 5.97 -14.47 8.47
C GLY A 61 4.53 -14.67 7.97
N ASN A 62 4.05 -15.91 7.99
CA ASN A 62 2.66 -16.23 7.67
C ASN A 62 2.17 -17.29 8.66
N TYR A 63 1.53 -16.84 9.74
CA TYR A 63 1.21 -17.66 10.90
C TYR A 63 -0.27 -17.56 11.26
N ASN A 64 -0.84 -18.66 11.75
CA ASN A 64 -2.13 -18.65 12.44
C ASN A 64 -1.93 -19.19 13.87
N THR A 65 -2.34 -18.43 14.87
CA THR A 65 -2.16 -18.79 16.28
C THR A 65 -3.31 -19.62 16.85
N SER A 66 -4.36 -19.86 16.07
CA SER A 66 -5.57 -20.54 16.53
C SER A 66 -5.99 -21.71 15.64
N SER A 67 -5.49 -21.80 14.41
CA SER A 67 -5.74 -22.87 13.45
C SER A 67 -4.51 -23.11 12.56
N THR A 68 -4.64 -23.95 11.53
CA THR A 68 -3.53 -24.32 10.64
C THR A 68 -3.53 -23.54 9.33
N ARG A 69 -4.64 -22.87 8.97
CA ARG A 69 -4.72 -22.13 7.71
C ARG A 69 -4.07 -20.77 7.86
N THR A 70 -3.36 -20.34 6.80
CA THR A 70 -2.63 -19.08 6.75
C THR A 70 -3.03 -18.28 5.50
N TRP A 71 -2.56 -17.05 5.37
CA TRP A 71 -2.77 -16.24 4.17
C TRP A 71 -2.28 -16.96 2.93
N SER A 72 -3.09 -16.95 1.88
CA SER A 72 -2.79 -17.61 0.60
C SER A 72 -2.74 -16.60 -0.53
N CYS A 73 -1.89 -16.84 -1.53
CA CYS A 73 -1.92 -16.09 -2.76
C CYS A 73 -3.05 -16.61 -3.66
N LYS A 74 -3.89 -15.72 -4.14
CA LYS A 74 -4.99 -15.97 -5.08
C LYS A 74 -4.80 -15.13 -6.34
N MET A 75 -5.51 -15.48 -7.41
CA MET A 75 -5.53 -14.72 -8.65
C MET A 75 -6.97 -14.53 -9.14
N PHE A 76 -7.28 -13.33 -9.60
CA PHE A 76 -8.51 -13.01 -10.32
C PHE A 76 -8.23 -11.93 -11.37
N SER A 77 -8.73 -12.14 -12.60
CA SER A 77 -8.53 -11.21 -13.74
C SER A 77 -7.06 -10.82 -13.96
N ASN A 78 -6.17 -11.81 -13.88
CA ASN A 78 -4.72 -11.64 -14.07
C ASN A 78 -4.03 -10.74 -13.02
N ASN A 79 -4.65 -10.52 -11.87
CA ASN A 79 -4.09 -9.84 -10.71
C ASN A 79 -3.97 -10.82 -9.54
N ARG A 80 -2.81 -10.87 -8.89
CA ARG A 80 -2.54 -11.71 -7.72
C ARG A 80 -2.56 -10.87 -6.45
N TYR A 81 -3.06 -11.44 -5.38
CA TYR A 81 -3.21 -10.78 -4.09
C TYR A 81 -3.14 -11.78 -2.93
N ALA A 82 -2.86 -11.29 -1.74
CA ALA A 82 -3.02 -12.08 -0.53
C ALA A 82 -4.51 -12.16 -0.14
N GLU A 83 -5.00 -13.36 0.17
CA GLU A 83 -6.39 -13.58 0.60
C GLU A 83 -6.46 -14.47 1.83
N PHE A 84 -7.37 -14.15 2.75
CA PHE A 84 -7.78 -15.01 3.84
C PHE A 84 -9.28 -14.90 4.12
N SER A 85 -9.88 -16.05 4.52
CA SER A 85 -11.25 -16.15 5.00
C SER A 85 -11.41 -17.33 5.93
N SER A 86 -12.08 -17.15 7.08
CA SER A 86 -12.46 -18.25 7.95
C SER A 86 -13.55 -19.16 7.34
N TYR A 87 -14.15 -18.79 6.22
CA TYR A 87 -15.16 -19.60 5.54
C TYR A 87 -14.65 -21.00 5.21
N TYR A 88 -13.40 -21.13 4.78
CA TYR A 88 -12.77 -22.39 4.41
C TYR A 88 -12.06 -23.09 5.57
N SER A 89 -12.08 -22.52 6.77
CA SER A 89 -11.52 -23.14 7.96
C SER A 89 -12.39 -24.30 8.45
N ALA A 90 -11.83 -25.21 9.22
CA ALA A 90 -12.57 -26.33 9.79
C ALA A 90 -13.74 -25.83 10.66
N ALA A 91 -14.83 -26.59 10.69
CA ALA A 91 -15.96 -26.27 11.55
C ALA A 91 -15.51 -26.14 13.01
N GLY A 92 -16.04 -25.15 13.73
CA GLY A 92 -15.71 -24.94 15.13
C GLY A 92 -14.42 -24.19 15.42
N THR A 93 -13.68 -23.74 14.37
CA THR A 93 -12.43 -22.99 14.57
C THR A 93 -12.61 -21.47 14.64
N THR A 94 -11.67 -20.83 15.31
CA THR A 94 -11.36 -19.41 15.19
C THR A 94 -10.05 -19.22 14.45
N ASP A 95 -9.86 -18.07 13.81
CA ASP A 95 -8.63 -17.75 13.10
C ASP A 95 -8.07 -16.40 13.58
N ASN A 96 -6.81 -16.43 14.01
CA ASN A 96 -5.98 -15.26 14.28
C ASN A 96 -4.74 -15.38 13.38
N THR A 97 -4.86 -14.91 12.16
CA THR A 97 -3.86 -15.14 11.11
C THR A 97 -3.09 -13.86 10.83
N TRP A 98 -1.76 -13.99 10.76
CA TRP A 98 -0.82 -12.92 10.58
C TRP A 98 -0.04 -13.09 9.28
N LEU A 99 -0.01 -12.06 8.45
CA LEU A 99 0.93 -11.91 7.33
C LEU A 99 1.86 -10.75 7.67
N ILE A 100 3.17 -11.03 7.78
CA ILE A 100 4.15 -10.09 8.32
C ILE A 100 5.26 -9.91 7.29
N SER A 101 5.62 -8.67 6.98
CA SER A 101 6.68 -8.35 6.02
C SER A 101 8.05 -8.89 6.46
N ALA A 102 8.98 -9.00 5.51
CA ALA A 102 10.41 -9.06 5.82
C ALA A 102 10.83 -7.83 6.65
N PRO A 103 12.00 -7.87 7.33
CA PRO A 103 12.52 -6.71 8.05
C PRO A 103 12.77 -5.55 7.08
N LEU A 104 12.37 -4.37 7.50
CA LEU A 104 12.58 -3.10 6.81
C LEU A 104 13.56 -2.28 7.63
N ASP A 105 14.52 -1.63 6.97
CA ASP A 105 15.52 -0.78 7.59
C ASP A 105 15.12 0.70 7.44
N PHE A 106 14.74 1.34 8.54
CA PHE A 106 14.38 2.75 8.61
C PHE A 106 15.52 3.63 9.13
N THR A 107 16.75 3.08 9.31
CA THR A 107 17.90 3.89 9.76
C THR A 107 18.54 4.70 8.65
N THR A 108 18.24 4.37 7.38
CA THR A 108 18.80 5.01 6.19
C THR A 108 17.79 5.84 5.42
N THR A 109 16.55 5.90 5.88
CA THR A 109 15.43 6.64 5.29
C THR A 109 14.81 7.58 6.31
N SER A 110 13.88 8.42 5.91
CA SER A 110 13.19 9.36 6.80
C SER A 110 11.75 9.61 6.35
N ASN A 111 10.88 9.92 7.31
CA ASN A 111 9.48 10.24 7.07
C ASN A 111 8.72 9.17 6.28
N GLU A 112 8.94 7.91 6.59
CA GLU A 112 8.36 6.78 5.88
C GLU A 112 6.84 6.81 5.91
N SER A 113 6.25 6.38 4.81
CA SER A 113 4.79 6.24 4.68
C SER A 113 4.42 4.93 4.00
N LEU A 114 3.38 4.28 4.54
CA LEU A 114 2.83 3.04 4.02
C LEU A 114 1.52 3.33 3.28
N LEU A 115 1.37 2.67 2.13
CA LEU A 115 0.14 2.63 1.34
C LEU A 115 -0.10 1.19 0.89
N PHE A 116 -1.36 0.74 0.89
CA PHE A 116 -1.76 -0.55 0.34
C PHE A 116 -3.23 -0.49 -0.09
N SER A 117 -3.69 -1.49 -0.83
CA SER A 117 -5.09 -1.68 -1.14
C SER A 117 -5.68 -2.91 -0.45
N THR A 118 -6.95 -2.82 -0.08
CA THR A 118 -7.70 -3.93 0.49
C THR A 118 -9.07 -4.05 -0.17
N LYS A 119 -9.63 -5.26 -0.11
CA LYS A 119 -11.01 -5.52 -0.51
C LYS A 119 -11.65 -6.48 0.47
N SER A 120 -12.91 -6.23 0.84
CA SER A 120 -13.73 -7.21 1.53
C SER A 120 -14.68 -7.90 0.57
N ARG A 121 -15.07 -9.14 0.94
CA ARG A 121 -16.12 -9.90 0.25
C ARG A 121 -16.89 -10.71 1.28
N TYR A 122 -18.20 -10.83 1.06
CA TYR A 122 -19.08 -11.61 1.97
C TYR A 122 -18.97 -11.14 3.42
N SER A 123 -19.03 -9.83 3.64
CA SER A 123 -18.83 -9.20 4.95
C SER A 123 -19.84 -9.67 5.97
N ASN A 124 -19.34 -10.26 7.07
CA ASN A 124 -20.18 -10.80 8.16
C ASN A 124 -19.49 -10.77 9.54
N GLY A 125 -18.55 -9.82 9.75
CA GLY A 125 -18.01 -9.50 11.06
C GLY A 125 -16.61 -10.00 11.38
N ALA A 126 -15.88 -10.69 10.47
CA ALA A 126 -14.43 -10.82 10.62
C ALA A 126 -13.75 -9.45 10.45
N GLN A 127 -12.55 -9.30 10.99
CA GLN A 127 -11.80 -8.04 10.99
C GLN A 127 -10.42 -8.20 10.36
N LEU A 128 -9.99 -7.19 9.64
CA LEU A 128 -8.62 -6.99 9.21
C LEU A 128 -8.04 -5.79 9.96
N LYS A 129 -6.87 -5.98 10.58
CA LYS A 129 -6.14 -4.94 11.31
C LYS A 129 -4.70 -4.89 10.79
N VAL A 130 -4.10 -3.71 10.82
CA VAL A 130 -2.72 -3.50 10.38
C VAL A 130 -1.89 -3.03 11.55
N TYR A 131 -0.71 -3.57 11.68
CA TYR A 131 0.20 -3.30 12.80
C TYR A 131 1.61 -3.02 12.29
N ILE A 132 2.38 -2.37 13.15
CA ILE A 132 3.82 -2.18 12.99
C ILE A 132 4.53 -2.60 14.29
N SER A 133 5.72 -3.18 14.15
CA SER A 133 6.60 -3.53 15.26
C SER A 133 8.06 -3.26 14.91
N THR A 134 8.85 -2.86 15.88
CA THR A 134 10.29 -2.66 15.76
C THR A 134 11.10 -3.72 16.53
N ASN A 135 10.43 -4.60 17.28
CA ASN A 135 11.07 -5.60 18.15
C ASN A 135 10.59 -7.05 17.90
N TYR A 136 9.86 -7.30 16.80
CA TYR A 136 9.45 -8.65 16.44
C TYR A 136 10.65 -9.46 15.93
N ASP A 137 10.84 -10.66 16.47
CA ASP A 137 12.01 -11.53 16.23
C ASP A 137 11.92 -12.38 14.93
N GLY A 138 10.78 -12.31 14.20
CA GLY A 138 10.56 -13.08 12.98
C GLY A 138 9.98 -14.48 13.20
N THR A 139 9.74 -14.91 14.44
CA THR A 139 9.22 -16.25 14.75
C THR A 139 7.74 -16.25 15.14
N GLN A 140 7.07 -17.39 14.99
CA GLN A 140 5.68 -17.50 15.47
C GLN A 140 5.59 -17.30 16.98
N ALA A 141 6.56 -17.75 17.74
CA ALA A 141 6.61 -17.57 19.20
C ALA A 141 6.75 -16.09 19.58
N GLY A 142 7.52 -15.33 18.82
CA GLY A 142 7.73 -13.89 19.01
C GLY A 142 6.48 -13.03 18.83
N LEU A 143 5.42 -13.55 18.20
CA LEU A 143 4.15 -12.81 18.07
C LEU A 143 3.58 -12.35 19.41
N ALA A 144 3.72 -13.16 20.47
CA ALA A 144 3.17 -12.88 21.78
C ALA A 144 4.06 -11.92 22.60
N THR A 145 5.35 -11.81 22.27
CA THR A 145 6.32 -11.01 23.02
C THR A 145 6.64 -9.68 22.35
N ALA A 146 6.41 -9.56 21.05
CA ALA A 146 6.61 -8.33 20.31
C ALA A 146 5.60 -7.25 20.72
N THR A 147 6.03 -6.01 20.64
CA THR A 147 5.16 -4.84 20.78
C THR A 147 4.57 -4.51 19.41
N TRP A 148 3.25 -4.59 19.29
CA TRP A 148 2.52 -4.28 18.07
C TRP A 148 1.72 -3.00 18.24
N THR A 149 2.03 -1.97 17.44
CA THR A 149 1.25 -0.73 17.37
C THR A 149 0.28 -0.82 16.20
N GLN A 150 -1.01 -0.69 16.46
CA GLN A 150 -2.02 -0.70 15.41
C GLN A 150 -1.97 0.60 14.59
N LEU A 151 -1.96 0.47 13.27
CA LEU A 151 -2.06 1.57 12.33
C LEU A 151 -3.52 1.83 11.97
N ASN A 152 -3.90 3.11 11.90
CA ASN A 152 -5.27 3.52 11.57
C ASN A 152 -5.47 3.60 10.05
N ALA A 153 -5.52 2.46 9.39
CA ALA A 153 -5.77 2.35 7.96
C ALA A 153 -7.26 2.42 7.64
N ALA A 154 -7.61 3.05 6.50
CA ALA A 154 -8.96 2.93 5.97
C ALA A 154 -9.22 1.49 5.52
N MET A 155 -10.36 0.93 5.93
CA MET A 155 -10.79 -0.44 5.62
C MET A 155 -12.02 -0.43 4.70
N PRO A 156 -12.23 -1.50 3.90
CA PRO A 156 -13.41 -1.61 3.04
C PRO A 156 -14.70 -1.54 3.85
N THR A 157 -15.63 -0.73 3.39
CA THR A 157 -17.00 -0.61 3.93
C THR A 157 -18.04 -1.17 2.97
N VAL A 158 -17.65 -1.44 1.73
CA VAL A 158 -18.48 -2.01 0.66
C VAL A 158 -17.75 -3.21 0.07
N ASP A 159 -18.45 -4.34 -0.03
CA ASP A 159 -17.90 -5.56 -0.60
C ASP A 159 -17.57 -5.41 -2.09
N ASP A 160 -16.54 -6.15 -2.51
CA ASP A 160 -16.03 -6.20 -3.89
C ASP A 160 -15.45 -4.88 -4.43
N VAL A 161 -15.34 -3.84 -3.59
CA VAL A 161 -14.72 -2.56 -3.93
C VAL A 161 -13.31 -2.49 -3.36
N SER A 162 -12.32 -2.23 -4.22
CA SER A 162 -10.94 -1.97 -3.78
C SER A 162 -10.88 -0.65 -3.04
N THR A 163 -10.31 -0.68 -1.84
CA THR A 163 -10.19 0.45 -0.93
C THR A 163 -8.73 0.73 -0.63
N SER A 164 -8.29 1.95 -0.86
CA SER A 164 -6.95 2.40 -0.43
C SER A 164 -6.90 2.54 1.09
N SER A 165 -5.79 2.11 1.71
CA SER A 165 -5.53 2.31 3.14
C SER A 165 -5.48 3.77 3.57
N GLY A 166 -5.38 4.71 2.62
CA GLY A 166 -4.84 6.04 2.89
C GLY A 166 -3.34 6.00 3.18
N VAL A 167 -2.72 7.15 3.18
CA VAL A 167 -1.28 7.28 3.50
C VAL A 167 -1.10 7.17 5.01
N LEU A 168 -0.37 6.15 5.47
CA LEU A 168 -0.09 5.91 6.88
C LEU A 168 1.31 6.44 7.19
N ASN A 169 1.40 7.44 8.05
CA ASN A 169 2.67 8.01 8.49
C ASN A 169 3.36 7.04 9.45
N LEU A 170 4.61 6.67 9.15
CA LEU A 170 5.44 5.78 9.95
C LEU A 170 6.66 6.48 10.58
N SER A 171 6.80 7.78 10.45
CA SER A 171 7.95 8.57 10.90
C SER A 171 8.27 8.48 12.41
N ALA A 172 7.37 7.91 13.20
CA ALA A 172 7.60 7.66 14.64
C ALA A 172 8.32 6.32 14.91
N PHE A 173 8.59 5.52 13.88
CA PHE A 173 9.20 4.20 14.02
C PHE A 173 10.59 4.21 13.39
N GLU A 174 11.55 3.64 14.09
CA GLU A 174 12.96 3.62 13.72
C GLU A 174 13.57 2.23 13.94
N GLY A 175 14.67 1.95 13.26
CA GLY A 175 15.47 0.74 13.44
C GLY A 175 15.61 -0.12 12.20
N THR A 176 16.45 -1.15 12.30
CA THR A 176 16.79 -2.07 11.20
C THR A 176 15.85 -3.26 11.09
N ASN A 177 14.86 -3.39 11.98
CA ASN A 177 13.94 -4.53 12.04
C ASN A 177 12.47 -4.08 12.16
N VAL A 178 12.09 -3.08 11.39
CA VAL A 178 10.69 -2.65 11.33
C VAL A 178 9.88 -3.65 10.51
N ARG A 179 8.72 -4.06 11.03
CA ARG A 179 7.84 -5.03 10.38
C ARG A 179 6.41 -4.50 10.29
N ILE A 180 5.81 -4.64 9.12
CA ILE A 180 4.40 -4.38 8.89
C ILE A 180 3.66 -5.71 8.97
N ALA A 181 2.53 -5.75 9.68
CA ALA A 181 1.73 -6.96 9.84
C ALA A 181 0.26 -6.71 9.52
N PHE A 182 -0.33 -7.62 8.78
CA PHE A 182 -1.76 -7.70 8.51
C PHE A 182 -2.34 -8.85 9.30
N LYS A 183 -3.23 -8.53 10.23
CA LYS A 183 -3.86 -9.51 11.12
C LYS A 183 -5.33 -9.67 10.78
N TYR A 184 -5.71 -10.88 10.42
CA TYR A 184 -7.10 -11.28 10.28
C TYR A 184 -7.61 -11.89 11.58
N GLU A 185 -8.80 -11.49 12.00
CA GLU A 185 -9.52 -12.05 13.13
C GLU A 185 -10.92 -12.47 12.69
N GLY A 186 -11.17 -13.77 12.68
CA GLY A 186 -12.45 -14.35 12.26
C GLY A 186 -12.75 -15.67 12.91
N SER A 187 -13.89 -16.27 12.54
CA SER A 187 -14.32 -17.52 13.17
C SER A 187 -15.34 -18.26 12.31
N LYS A 188 -15.01 -19.49 11.94
CA LYS A 188 -16.00 -20.42 11.36
C LYS A 188 -17.03 -20.84 12.40
N LEU A 189 -16.64 -20.93 13.68
CA LEU A 189 -17.54 -21.27 14.78
C LEU A 189 -18.68 -20.26 14.95
N THR A 190 -18.37 -18.95 14.87
CA THR A 190 -19.36 -17.87 15.08
C THR A 190 -19.79 -17.20 13.77
N ASN A 191 -19.49 -17.83 12.62
CA ASN A 191 -19.82 -17.34 11.27
C ASN A 191 -19.29 -15.92 10.96
N LYS A 192 -18.14 -15.56 11.53
CA LYS A 192 -17.41 -14.33 11.18
C LYS A 192 -16.35 -14.66 10.13
N THR A 193 -16.75 -14.69 8.88
CA THR A 193 -15.97 -15.30 7.78
C THR A 193 -15.72 -14.35 6.60
N THR A 194 -15.87 -13.04 6.80
CA THR A 194 -15.53 -12.04 5.77
C THR A 194 -14.22 -12.43 5.10
N THR A 195 -14.21 -12.45 3.78
CA THR A 195 -12.97 -12.61 3.01
C THR A 195 -12.29 -11.26 2.89
N PHE A 196 -11.00 -11.18 3.24
CA PHE A 196 -10.17 -9.99 2.97
C PHE A 196 -9.09 -10.30 1.96
N GLN A 197 -8.87 -9.34 1.07
CA GLN A 197 -7.77 -9.31 0.11
C GLN A 197 -6.86 -8.13 0.44
N ILE A 198 -5.55 -8.32 0.25
CA ILE A 198 -4.51 -7.30 0.43
C ILE A 198 -3.64 -7.30 -0.81
N ASP A 199 -3.34 -6.11 -1.32
CA ASP A 199 -2.53 -5.94 -2.53
C ASP A 199 -1.80 -4.60 -2.53
N ASP A 200 -0.89 -4.41 -3.50
CA ASP A 200 -0.21 -3.15 -3.76
C ASP A 200 0.42 -2.50 -2.51
N ILE A 201 1.07 -3.29 -1.67
CA ILE A 201 1.76 -2.78 -0.49
C ILE A 201 2.97 -1.97 -0.96
N LYS A 202 3.04 -0.68 -0.59
CA LYS A 202 4.11 0.23 -0.97
C LYS A 202 4.57 1.05 0.23
N LEU A 203 5.86 1.13 0.41
CA LEU A 203 6.51 1.96 1.42
C LEU A 203 7.33 3.02 0.71
N TYR A 204 7.15 4.26 1.09
CA TYR A 204 7.82 5.42 0.51
C TYR A 204 8.59 6.18 1.59
N GLU A 205 9.71 6.78 1.18
CA GLU A 205 10.36 7.89 1.86
C GLU A 205 9.76 9.21 1.36
N ASN A 206 9.48 10.17 2.28
CA ASN A 206 8.88 11.48 1.96
C ASN A 206 9.87 12.62 2.17
#